data_a4c3109a873a552b0bdacce1294d33ff
#
_entry.id   a4c3109a873a552b0bdacce1294d33ff
#
_cell.length_a   1.000
_cell.length_b   1.000
_cell.length_c   1.000
_cell.angle_alpha   90.00
_cell.angle_beta   90.00
_cell.angle_gamma   90.00
#
_symmetry.space_group_name_H-M   'P 1'
#
loop_
_entity.id
_entity.type
_entity.pdbx_description
1 polymer ?
#
loop_
_entity_poly.entity_id
_entity_poly.type
_entity_poly.pdbx_seq_one_letter_code
_entity_poly.pdbx_strand_id
1 'polypeptide(L)'
;MSDLSNSNSFRGTLLPALCLLAIGLAGCSQPATTNATNTAQPDVKKAPHAPPAESPTDTPQGDDLADFAKGLGAHCDDATKGLGCVLGNMDAGDFYDIELSPDCGPEGFFAGVSERDAPLLDTLPVTGSKAKINARLSDGQFVCVQATARVGQQANYYYVVSIPTSSVAACRGKPICSQYGDRPITFVAQQNTGKACALTSDARPQGDCARGWVEPKNLDVFSNGI
;
A
#
# COMPACT_ATOMS: atom_id res chain seq x y z
N MET A 1 53.28 12.72 12.90
CA MET A 1 53.10 13.49 14.11
C MET A 1 51.71 14.11 14.01
N SER A 2 50.65 13.70 14.64
CA SER A 2 50.35 13.18 15.95
C SER A 2 49.08 12.34 15.88
N ASP A 3 49.12 11.19 16.51
CA ASP A 3 48.00 10.36 16.91
C ASP A 3 47.00 11.10 17.79
N LEU A 4 45.70 10.75 17.65
CA LEU A 4 44.80 10.68 18.80
C LEU A 4 43.71 9.63 18.54
N SER A 5 44.01 8.44 19.01
CA SER A 5 43.11 7.35 19.36
C SER A 5 42.10 7.82 20.43
N ASN A 6 40.79 7.63 20.22
CA ASN A 6 39.83 7.69 21.31
C ASN A 6 38.91 6.47 21.28
N SER A 7 39.29 5.50 22.09
CA SER A 7 38.56 4.28 22.39
C SER A 7 37.61 4.57 23.57
N ASN A 8 36.30 4.57 23.36
CA ASN A 8 35.34 4.55 24.47
C ASN A 8 34.61 3.19 24.50
N SER A 9 35.16 2.36 25.37
CA SER A 9 34.56 1.12 25.86
C SER A 9 33.47 1.45 26.87
N PHE A 10 32.19 1.19 26.53
CA PHE A 10 31.10 1.15 27.50
C PHE A 10 30.74 -0.30 27.81
N ARG A 11 31.24 -0.74 28.99
CA ARG A 11 30.74 -1.91 29.72
C ARG A 11 29.49 -1.47 30.49
N GLY A 12 28.41 -2.16 30.35
CA GLY A 12 27.14 -1.91 31.09
C GLY A 12 26.26 -3.15 31.07
N THR A 13 26.52 -4.05 31.97
CA THR A 13 25.66 -4.68 32.98
C THR A 13 24.37 -5.37 32.50
N LEU A 14 24.45 -6.70 32.50
CA LEU A 14 23.31 -7.62 32.55
C LEU A 14 22.52 -7.48 33.85
N LEU A 15 21.21 -7.41 33.75
CA LEU A 15 20.28 -7.72 34.84
C LEU A 15 19.16 -8.60 34.26
N PRO A 16 18.97 -9.82 34.76
CA PRO A 16 17.83 -10.63 34.43
C PRO A 16 16.66 -10.33 35.38
N ALA A 17 15.56 -9.84 34.87
CA ALA A 17 14.31 -9.79 35.60
C ALA A 17 13.43 -10.97 35.21
N LEU A 18 13.43 -11.96 36.08
CA LEU A 18 12.49 -13.07 36.11
C LEU A 18 11.13 -12.52 36.58
N CYS A 19 10.08 -12.61 35.77
CA CYS A 19 8.71 -12.48 36.25
C CYS A 19 7.90 -13.73 35.86
N LEU A 20 7.62 -14.49 36.92
CA LEU A 20 6.72 -15.64 37.00
C LEU A 20 5.24 -15.20 36.84
N LEU A 21 4.54 -15.83 35.96
CA LEU A 21 3.28 -16.50 36.05
C LEU A 21 2.09 -16.04 36.84
N ALA A 22 0.96 -16.06 36.20
CA ALA A 22 -0.25 -16.67 36.78
C ALA A 22 -1.21 -17.12 35.65
N ILE A 23 -1.45 -18.43 35.61
CA ILE A 23 -2.49 -19.09 34.80
C ILE A 23 -3.81 -18.91 35.53
N GLY A 24 -4.77 -18.25 34.93
CA GLY A 24 -6.15 -18.14 35.39
C GLY A 24 -7.10 -18.77 34.38
N LEU A 25 -7.45 -20.02 34.56
CA LEU A 25 -8.58 -20.68 33.94
C LEU A 25 -9.86 -20.23 34.65
N ALA A 26 -10.71 -19.48 33.99
CA ALA A 26 -12.08 -19.26 34.40
C ALA A 26 -13.01 -19.68 33.27
N GLY A 27 -13.60 -20.85 33.43
CA GLY A 27 -14.71 -21.34 32.65
C GLY A 27 -15.97 -20.54 32.97
N CYS A 28 -16.73 -20.17 31.94
CA CYS A 28 -18.10 -19.71 32.08
C CYS A 28 -19.04 -20.61 31.30
N SER A 29 -19.90 -21.23 32.07
CA SER A 29 -21.02 -22.06 31.68
C SER A 29 -22.07 -21.27 30.91
N GLN A 30 -22.64 -21.86 29.87
CA GLN A 30 -23.88 -21.41 29.24
C GLN A 30 -25.09 -21.88 30.06
N PRO A 31 -26.15 -21.08 30.19
CA PRO A 31 -27.47 -21.62 30.41
C PRO A 31 -28.28 -21.68 29.12
N ALA A 32 -28.74 -22.85 28.80
CA ALA A 32 -29.79 -23.08 27.83
C ALA A 32 -31.12 -22.53 28.39
N THR A 33 -31.84 -21.77 27.59
CA THR A 33 -33.26 -21.49 27.81
C THR A 33 -34.03 -21.70 26.52
N THR A 34 -34.73 -22.80 26.48
CA THR A 34 -35.84 -23.09 25.55
C THR A 34 -37.02 -22.18 25.89
N ASN A 35 -37.60 -21.51 24.89
CA ASN A 35 -39.04 -21.24 24.88
C ASN A 35 -39.50 -21.13 23.42
N ALA A 36 -40.26 -22.14 23.04
CA ALA A 36 -41.11 -22.13 21.87
C ALA A 36 -42.33 -21.27 22.14
N THR A 37 -42.62 -20.31 21.28
CA THR A 37 -43.97 -19.72 21.18
C THR A 37 -44.28 -19.59 19.67
N ASN A 38 -45.16 -20.47 19.23
CA ASN A 38 -45.84 -20.42 17.94
C ASN A 38 -46.71 -19.14 17.92
N THR A 39 -46.42 -18.25 16.99
CA THR A 39 -47.37 -17.19 16.60
C THR A 39 -47.53 -17.19 15.10
N ALA A 40 -48.76 -17.35 14.68
CA ALA A 40 -49.21 -17.47 13.30
C ALA A 40 -48.67 -16.35 12.41
N GLN A 41 -48.10 -16.76 11.28
CA GLN A 41 -47.57 -15.93 10.20
C GLN A 41 -48.74 -15.51 9.27
N PRO A 42 -48.97 -14.22 9.01
CA PRO A 42 -49.86 -13.82 7.93
C PRO A 42 -49.16 -14.02 6.60
N ASP A 43 -49.87 -14.58 5.64
CA ASP A 43 -49.45 -14.74 4.25
C ASP A 43 -49.01 -13.40 3.63
N VAL A 44 -47.69 -13.22 3.47
CA VAL A 44 -47.14 -12.15 2.66
C VAL A 44 -46.94 -12.65 1.24
N LYS A 45 -47.80 -12.15 0.37
CA LYS A 45 -47.78 -12.32 -1.09
C LYS A 45 -46.36 -12.05 -1.62
N LYS A 46 -45.72 -13.10 -2.13
CA LYS A 46 -44.38 -13.10 -2.73
C LYS A 46 -44.33 -12.13 -3.91
N ALA A 47 -43.72 -10.95 -3.70
CA ALA A 47 -43.37 -10.04 -4.78
C ALA A 47 -42.27 -10.70 -5.65
N PRO A 48 -42.25 -10.50 -6.98
CA PRO A 48 -41.18 -11.03 -7.81
C PRO A 48 -39.85 -10.45 -7.37
N HIS A 49 -38.89 -11.30 -7.03
CA HIS A 49 -37.50 -10.91 -6.82
C HIS A 49 -36.98 -10.36 -8.15
N ALA A 50 -36.72 -9.07 -8.21
CA ALA A 50 -35.84 -8.52 -9.21
C ALA A 50 -34.43 -9.15 -8.98
N PRO A 51 -33.72 -9.55 -10.06
CA PRO A 51 -32.35 -10.01 -9.93
C PRO A 51 -31.52 -8.91 -9.22
N PRO A 52 -30.58 -9.27 -8.34
CA PRO A 52 -29.64 -8.28 -7.82
C PRO A 52 -28.97 -7.60 -9.01
N ALA A 53 -29.01 -6.28 -9.06
CA ALA A 53 -28.17 -5.52 -9.96
C ALA A 53 -26.73 -5.87 -9.62
N GLU A 54 -26.06 -6.61 -10.50
CA GLU A 54 -24.62 -6.80 -10.46
C GLU A 54 -24.02 -5.39 -10.54
N SER A 55 -23.44 -4.94 -9.43
CA SER A 55 -22.58 -3.77 -9.45
C SER A 55 -21.44 -4.09 -10.42
N PRO A 56 -21.14 -3.22 -11.40
CA PRO A 56 -19.97 -3.43 -12.24
C PRO A 56 -18.75 -3.41 -11.32
N THR A 57 -18.18 -4.57 -11.10
CA THR A 57 -16.85 -4.71 -10.52
C THR A 57 -15.90 -4.32 -11.64
N ASP A 58 -15.51 -3.04 -11.70
CA ASP A 58 -14.44 -2.56 -12.58
C ASP A 58 -13.11 -3.14 -12.10
N THR A 59 -12.93 -4.43 -12.30
CA THR A 59 -11.59 -5.04 -12.28
C THR A 59 -10.83 -4.44 -13.47
N PRO A 60 -9.59 -3.95 -13.28
CA PRO A 60 -8.77 -3.45 -14.39
C PRO A 60 -8.81 -4.46 -15.53
N GLN A 61 -9.18 -4.00 -16.75
CA GLN A 61 -9.16 -4.89 -17.89
C GLN A 61 -7.72 -5.38 -18.09
N GLY A 62 -7.53 -6.63 -18.49
CA GLY A 62 -6.20 -7.24 -18.57
C GLY A 62 -5.17 -6.45 -19.37
N ASP A 63 -5.61 -5.71 -20.38
CA ASP A 63 -4.74 -4.82 -21.18
C ASP A 63 -4.18 -3.66 -20.36
N ASP A 64 -4.96 -3.10 -19.45
CA ASP A 64 -4.53 -2.01 -18.54
C ASP A 64 -3.44 -2.48 -17.56
N LEU A 65 -3.57 -3.71 -17.05
CA LEU A 65 -2.58 -4.28 -16.14
C LEU A 65 -1.27 -4.59 -16.86
N ALA A 66 -1.36 -5.08 -18.11
CA ALA A 66 -0.20 -5.32 -18.95
C ALA A 66 0.54 -4.01 -19.31
N ASP A 67 -0.21 -2.94 -19.63
CA ASP A 67 0.37 -1.63 -19.91
C ASP A 67 0.99 -1.01 -18.66
N PHE A 68 0.38 -1.22 -17.50
CA PHE A 68 0.95 -0.77 -16.22
C PHE A 68 2.26 -1.50 -15.91
N ALA A 69 2.30 -2.84 -16.01
CA ALA A 69 3.51 -3.64 -15.82
C ALA A 69 4.63 -3.18 -16.76
N LYS A 70 4.31 -2.98 -18.05
CA LYS A 70 5.24 -2.46 -19.05
C LYS A 70 5.74 -1.05 -18.70
N GLY A 71 4.85 -0.19 -18.20
CA GLY A 71 5.22 1.16 -17.75
C GLY A 71 6.20 1.17 -16.58
N LEU A 72 6.16 0.15 -15.72
CA LEU A 72 7.13 -0.06 -14.64
C LEU A 72 8.45 -0.68 -15.15
N GLY A 73 8.49 -1.20 -16.38
CA GLY A 73 9.60 -1.98 -16.90
C GLY A 73 9.63 -3.43 -16.42
N ALA A 74 8.52 -3.91 -15.87
CA ALA A 74 8.42 -5.29 -15.42
C ALA A 74 8.14 -6.26 -16.57
N HIS A 75 8.71 -7.46 -16.48
CA HIS A 75 8.45 -8.59 -17.36
C HIS A 75 7.59 -9.60 -16.60
N CYS A 76 6.45 -10.01 -17.17
CA CYS A 76 5.53 -10.94 -16.53
C CYS A 76 5.33 -12.19 -17.37
N ASP A 77 5.12 -13.35 -16.74
CA ASP A 77 4.73 -14.58 -17.41
C ASP A 77 3.32 -14.44 -18.01
N ASP A 78 2.40 -13.79 -17.29
CA ASP A 78 1.07 -13.40 -17.77
C ASP A 78 0.80 -11.94 -17.33
N ALA A 79 1.13 -11.00 -18.20
CA ALA A 79 0.98 -9.57 -17.89
C ALA A 79 -0.48 -9.14 -17.72
N THR A 80 -1.42 -9.81 -18.42
CA THR A 80 -2.86 -9.47 -18.30
C THR A 80 -3.47 -9.88 -16.96
N LYS A 81 -2.80 -10.78 -16.25
CA LYS A 81 -3.16 -11.21 -14.88
C LYS A 81 -2.18 -10.72 -13.83
N GLY A 82 -1.10 -10.04 -14.22
CA GLY A 82 -0.06 -9.59 -13.31
C GLY A 82 0.69 -10.73 -12.62
N LEU A 83 0.83 -11.88 -13.30
CA LEU A 83 1.46 -13.07 -12.74
C LEU A 83 2.91 -13.22 -13.18
N GLY A 84 3.77 -13.66 -12.25
CA GLY A 84 5.18 -13.91 -12.51
C GLY A 84 5.94 -12.67 -12.99
N CYS A 85 5.57 -11.50 -12.46
CA CYS A 85 6.20 -10.25 -12.84
C CYS A 85 7.54 -10.06 -12.11
N VAL A 86 8.58 -9.73 -12.86
CA VAL A 86 9.92 -9.46 -12.34
C VAL A 86 10.49 -8.18 -12.95
N LEU A 87 11.37 -7.51 -12.20
CA LEU A 87 12.14 -6.36 -12.69
C LEU A 87 13.59 -6.50 -12.25
N GLY A 88 14.52 -6.38 -13.22
CA GLY A 88 15.95 -6.53 -12.98
C GLY A 88 16.56 -7.60 -13.88
N ASN A 89 17.70 -8.15 -13.46
CA ASN A 89 18.44 -9.16 -14.21
C ASN A 89 18.39 -10.51 -13.49
N MET A 90 17.48 -11.39 -13.92
CA MET A 90 17.31 -12.73 -13.35
C MET A 90 18.57 -13.60 -13.50
N ASP A 91 19.28 -13.48 -14.64
CA ASP A 91 20.50 -14.28 -14.90
C ASP A 91 21.63 -13.91 -13.95
N ALA A 92 21.68 -12.65 -13.53
CA ALA A 92 22.64 -12.17 -12.54
C ALA A 92 22.18 -12.34 -11.09
N GLY A 93 20.94 -12.79 -10.86
CA GLY A 93 20.34 -12.87 -9.53
C GLY A 93 20.06 -11.50 -8.90
N ASP A 94 20.02 -10.43 -9.70
CA ASP A 94 19.76 -9.06 -9.27
C ASP A 94 18.41 -8.59 -9.83
N PHE A 95 17.35 -9.03 -9.18
CA PHE A 95 15.98 -8.76 -9.58
C PHE A 95 15.03 -8.69 -8.38
N TYR A 96 13.85 -8.15 -8.61
CA TYR A 96 12.74 -8.10 -7.69
C TYR A 96 11.53 -8.83 -8.27
N ASP A 97 10.83 -9.58 -7.43
CA ASP A 97 9.48 -10.04 -7.73
C ASP A 97 8.54 -8.85 -7.59
N ILE A 98 7.68 -8.63 -8.59
CA ILE A 98 6.77 -7.48 -8.65
C ILE A 98 5.33 -7.96 -8.47
N GLU A 99 4.71 -7.52 -7.38
CA GLU A 99 3.28 -7.66 -7.13
C GLU A 99 2.57 -6.39 -7.58
N LEU A 100 1.59 -6.52 -8.49
CA LEU A 100 0.86 -5.39 -9.06
C LEU A 100 -0.48 -5.19 -8.32
N SER A 101 -0.77 -3.97 -7.91
CA SER A 101 -2.01 -3.55 -7.26
C SER A 101 -2.41 -2.14 -7.73
N PRO A 102 -2.72 -1.96 -9.03
CA PRO A 102 -2.86 -0.63 -9.63
C PRO A 102 -4.09 0.14 -9.17
N ASP A 103 -5.03 -0.51 -8.47
CA ASP A 103 -6.26 0.10 -8.01
C ASP A 103 -6.01 1.09 -6.85
N CYS A 104 -6.52 2.30 -7.00
CA CYS A 104 -6.55 3.33 -5.95
C CYS A 104 -7.98 3.64 -5.47
N GLY A 105 -8.92 2.76 -5.77
CA GLY A 105 -10.34 2.85 -5.38
C GLY A 105 -10.60 2.30 -3.97
N PRO A 106 -11.82 1.81 -3.73
CA PRO A 106 -12.24 1.33 -2.41
C PRO A 106 -11.41 0.17 -1.86
N GLU A 107 -10.91 -0.69 -2.74
CA GLU A 107 -10.07 -1.85 -2.40
C GLU A 107 -8.57 -1.52 -2.54
N GLY A 108 -8.24 -0.26 -2.76
CA GLY A 108 -6.87 0.20 -2.97
C GLY A 108 -5.96 -0.03 -1.77
N PHE A 109 -4.69 -0.19 -2.04
CA PHE A 109 -3.65 -0.32 -1.01
C PHE A 109 -3.02 1.06 -0.76
N PHE A 110 -3.05 1.54 0.48
CA PHE A 110 -2.68 2.89 0.82
C PHE A 110 -1.60 2.95 1.89
N ALA A 111 -0.88 4.08 1.91
CA ALA A 111 0.12 4.39 2.90
C ALA A 111 0.19 5.90 3.17
N GLY A 112 0.83 6.26 4.26
CA GLY A 112 1.26 7.61 4.54
C GLY A 112 2.78 7.71 4.50
N VAL A 113 3.31 8.83 4.05
CA VAL A 113 4.74 9.11 4.13
C VAL A 113 5.09 9.44 5.58
N SER A 114 6.05 8.74 6.16
CA SER A 114 6.47 8.89 7.56
C SER A 114 7.80 9.64 7.72
N GLU A 115 8.49 9.92 6.62
CA GLU A 115 9.76 10.63 6.62
C GLU A 115 9.73 11.89 5.77
N ARG A 116 10.47 12.91 6.20
CA ARG A 116 10.62 14.13 5.41
C ARG A 116 11.43 13.89 4.14
N ASP A 117 11.03 14.57 3.05
CA ASP A 117 11.75 14.53 1.78
C ASP A 117 11.93 13.12 1.21
N ALA A 118 10.96 12.23 1.45
CA ALA A 118 10.99 10.85 0.96
C ALA A 118 11.17 10.83 -0.58
N PRO A 119 12.27 10.25 -1.10
CA PRO A 119 12.54 10.26 -2.52
C PRO A 119 11.70 9.23 -3.25
N LEU A 120 11.08 9.63 -4.36
CA LEU A 120 10.48 8.75 -5.35
C LEU A 120 11.46 8.54 -6.49
N LEU A 121 11.86 7.30 -6.74
CA LEU A 121 12.76 6.93 -7.83
C LEU A 121 11.98 6.62 -9.10
N ASP A 122 12.54 6.96 -10.25
CA ASP A 122 11.94 6.67 -11.57
C ASP A 122 12.02 5.17 -11.93
N THR A 123 13.00 4.46 -11.41
CA THR A 123 13.18 3.02 -11.58
C THR A 123 13.77 2.39 -10.33
N LEU A 124 13.69 1.04 -10.23
CA LEU A 124 14.33 0.32 -9.14
C LEU A 124 15.86 0.35 -9.27
N PRO A 125 16.57 0.45 -8.14
CA PRO A 125 18.01 0.37 -8.11
C PRO A 125 18.48 -1.09 -8.25
N VAL A 126 18.67 -1.53 -9.49
CA VAL A 126 19.32 -2.80 -9.86
C VAL A 126 20.68 -2.52 -10.50
N THR A 127 21.54 -3.52 -10.57
CA THR A 127 22.87 -3.37 -11.19
C THR A 127 22.75 -2.83 -12.61
N GLY A 128 23.43 -1.73 -12.87
CA GLY A 128 23.38 -1.03 -14.17
C GLY A 128 22.22 -0.05 -14.32
N SER A 129 21.27 0.02 -13.39
CA SER A 129 20.24 1.07 -13.39
C SER A 129 20.87 2.43 -13.04
N LYS A 130 20.26 3.49 -13.58
CA LYS A 130 20.61 4.87 -13.25
C LYS A 130 19.40 5.55 -12.60
N ALA A 131 18.87 4.91 -11.54
CA ALA A 131 17.71 5.43 -10.83
C ALA A 131 17.91 6.90 -10.44
N LYS A 132 16.93 7.72 -10.78
CA LYS A 132 16.92 9.16 -10.49
C LYS A 132 15.70 9.50 -9.62
N ILE A 133 15.82 10.58 -8.89
CA ILE A 133 14.70 11.08 -8.11
C ILE A 133 13.74 11.81 -9.04
N ASN A 134 12.50 11.31 -9.12
CA ASN A 134 11.39 11.92 -9.84
C ASN A 134 10.77 13.09 -9.06
N ALA A 135 10.50 12.82 -7.77
CA ALA A 135 9.90 13.77 -6.86
C ALA A 135 10.33 13.48 -5.42
N ARG A 136 10.04 14.39 -4.51
CA ARG A 136 10.17 14.20 -3.06
C ARG A 136 8.83 14.47 -2.41
N LEU A 137 8.43 13.58 -1.53
CA LEU A 137 7.19 13.70 -0.77
C LEU A 137 7.49 14.22 0.64
N SER A 138 6.60 15.05 1.15
CA SER A 138 6.66 15.52 2.52
C SER A 138 6.10 14.47 3.48
N ASP A 139 6.57 14.51 4.72
CA ASP A 139 5.96 13.78 5.85
C ASP A 139 4.45 14.04 5.93
N GLY A 140 3.68 13.00 6.18
CA GLY A 140 2.23 13.04 6.22
C GLY A 140 1.53 13.05 4.85
N GLN A 141 2.25 12.93 3.72
CA GLN A 141 1.62 12.80 2.40
C GLN A 141 0.90 11.45 2.27
N PHE A 142 -0.35 11.49 1.83
CA PHE A 142 -1.14 10.31 1.52
C PHE A 142 -0.77 9.76 0.13
N VAL A 143 -0.60 8.44 0.02
CA VAL A 143 -0.25 7.77 -1.24
C VAL A 143 -1.04 6.48 -1.44
N CYS A 144 -1.29 6.15 -2.71
CA CYS A 144 -1.76 4.84 -3.15
C CYS A 144 -0.53 4.00 -3.54
N VAL A 145 -0.46 2.76 -3.07
CA VAL A 145 0.58 1.80 -3.40
C VAL A 145 0.09 0.95 -4.57
N GLN A 146 0.73 1.08 -5.72
CA GLN A 146 0.30 0.43 -6.96
C GLN A 146 1.15 -0.79 -7.34
N ALA A 147 2.33 -0.95 -6.75
CA ALA A 147 3.13 -2.16 -6.88
C ALA A 147 4.07 -2.34 -5.69
N THR A 148 4.44 -3.59 -5.42
CA THR A 148 5.42 -3.96 -4.41
C THR A 148 6.56 -4.73 -5.06
N ALA A 149 7.80 -4.29 -4.84
CA ALA A 149 9.00 -4.99 -5.27
C ALA A 149 9.59 -5.78 -4.08
N ARG A 150 9.75 -7.08 -4.23
CA ARG A 150 10.17 -7.99 -3.17
C ARG A 150 11.46 -8.72 -3.50
N VAL A 151 12.23 -9.03 -2.45
CA VAL A 151 13.26 -10.07 -2.49
C VAL A 151 12.84 -11.15 -1.49
N GLY A 152 12.43 -12.29 -2.00
CA GLY A 152 11.74 -13.31 -1.20
C GLY A 152 10.43 -12.78 -0.63
N GLN A 153 10.25 -12.86 0.69
CA GLN A 153 9.02 -12.38 1.34
C GLN A 153 9.07 -10.92 1.80
N GLN A 154 10.22 -10.28 1.69
CA GLN A 154 10.42 -8.92 2.18
C GLN A 154 10.12 -7.90 1.07
N ALA A 155 9.27 -6.90 1.36
CA ALA A 155 9.13 -5.72 0.52
C ALA A 155 10.39 -4.85 0.63
N ASN A 156 11.01 -4.55 -0.51
CA ASN A 156 12.20 -3.71 -0.59
C ASN A 156 11.86 -2.32 -1.14
N TYR A 157 10.84 -2.23 -2.00
CA TYR A 157 10.32 -0.98 -2.53
C TYR A 157 8.82 -1.08 -2.75
N TYR A 158 8.16 0.08 -2.67
CA TYR A 158 6.77 0.28 -3.09
C TYR A 158 6.74 1.28 -4.24
N TYR A 159 5.99 0.99 -5.30
CA TYR A 159 5.65 1.99 -6.30
C TYR A 159 4.39 2.71 -5.84
N VAL A 160 4.53 4.01 -5.59
CA VAL A 160 3.45 4.82 -5.03
C VAL A 160 3.06 5.94 -5.96
N VAL A 161 1.81 6.36 -5.81
CA VAL A 161 1.29 7.57 -6.44
C VAL A 161 0.68 8.46 -5.36
N SER A 162 1.14 9.70 -5.29
CA SER A 162 0.53 10.71 -4.43
C SER A 162 -0.83 11.10 -5.03
N ILE A 163 -1.90 10.95 -4.25
CA ILE A 163 -3.27 11.29 -4.66
C ILE A 163 -3.94 12.14 -3.58
N PRO A 164 -4.84 13.07 -3.98
CA PRO A 164 -5.61 13.84 -3.00
C PRO A 164 -6.57 12.93 -2.23
N THR A 165 -6.59 13.04 -0.90
CA THR A 165 -7.51 12.29 -0.05
C THR A 165 -8.97 12.56 -0.37
N SER A 166 -9.29 13.76 -0.88
CA SER A 166 -10.63 14.12 -1.32
C SER A 166 -11.13 13.32 -2.54
N SER A 167 -10.20 12.74 -3.32
CA SER A 167 -10.53 11.88 -4.47
C SER A 167 -10.74 10.41 -4.08
N VAL A 168 -10.43 10.01 -2.83
CA VAL A 168 -10.58 8.65 -2.33
C VAL A 168 -11.86 8.54 -1.51
N ALA A 169 -12.87 7.84 -2.05
CA ALA A 169 -14.19 7.72 -1.38
C ALA A 169 -14.10 7.10 0.02
N ALA A 170 -13.19 6.13 0.21
CA ALA A 170 -12.94 5.46 1.48
C ALA A 170 -12.37 6.40 2.55
N CYS A 171 -11.73 7.50 2.17
CA CYS A 171 -11.21 8.52 3.09
C CYS A 171 -12.29 9.34 3.81
N ARG A 172 -13.53 9.31 3.32
CA ARG A 172 -14.58 10.18 3.85
C ARG A 172 -14.86 9.90 5.33
N GLY A 173 -14.55 10.89 6.19
CA GLY A 173 -14.75 10.78 7.64
C GLY A 173 -13.76 9.88 8.37
N LYS A 174 -12.70 9.44 7.72
CA LYS A 174 -11.67 8.59 8.33
C LYS A 174 -10.56 9.43 8.96
N PRO A 175 -10.23 9.21 10.25
CA PRO A 175 -9.17 9.96 10.94
C PRO A 175 -7.79 9.80 10.27
N ILE A 176 -7.50 8.62 9.73
CA ILE A 176 -6.23 8.33 9.07
C ILE A 176 -5.98 9.24 7.85
N CYS A 177 -7.03 9.54 7.08
CA CYS A 177 -6.93 10.45 5.94
C CYS A 177 -6.86 11.94 6.34
N SER A 178 -7.11 12.26 7.62
CA SER A 178 -6.82 13.57 8.19
C SER A 178 -5.39 13.66 8.71
N GLN A 179 -4.87 12.55 9.24
CA GLN A 179 -3.49 12.44 9.69
C GLN A 179 -2.54 12.47 8.48
N TYR A 180 -2.80 11.63 7.48
CA TYR A 180 -2.12 11.61 6.20
C TYR A 180 -3.01 12.28 5.16
N GLY A 181 -2.55 13.36 4.57
CA GLY A 181 -3.37 14.18 3.67
C GLY A 181 -2.55 14.75 2.52
N ASP A 182 -3.07 15.81 1.93
CA ASP A 182 -2.37 16.49 0.87
C ASP A 182 -1.26 17.35 1.46
N ARG A 183 -0.03 17.12 1.03
CA ARG A 183 1.18 17.81 1.47
C ARG A 183 1.93 18.38 0.28
N PRO A 184 2.80 19.38 0.47
CA PRO A 184 3.64 19.90 -0.59
C PRO A 184 4.52 18.81 -1.21
N ILE A 185 4.64 18.81 -2.53
CA ILE A 185 5.44 17.88 -3.32
C ILE A 185 6.49 18.67 -4.06
N THR A 186 7.75 18.21 -4.00
CA THR A 186 8.84 18.78 -4.78
C THR A 186 9.10 17.91 -6.01
N PHE A 187 8.68 18.35 -7.19
CA PHE A 187 9.00 17.69 -8.45
C PHE A 187 10.48 17.94 -8.80
N VAL A 188 11.21 16.89 -9.20
CA VAL A 188 12.65 16.95 -9.53
C VAL A 188 12.87 16.63 -11.01
N ALA A 189 12.65 15.38 -11.43
CA ALA A 189 12.75 14.96 -12.82
C ALA A 189 11.38 14.79 -13.47
N GLN A 190 10.35 14.46 -12.71
CA GLN A 190 8.98 14.38 -13.21
C GLN A 190 8.48 15.77 -13.59
N GLN A 191 7.90 15.89 -14.78
CA GLN A 191 7.33 17.14 -15.24
C GLN A 191 6.10 17.52 -14.41
N ASN A 192 6.00 18.80 -14.11
CA ASN A 192 4.80 19.42 -13.53
C ASN A 192 4.21 20.35 -14.58
N THR A 193 3.05 20.00 -15.12
CA THR A 193 2.36 20.75 -16.18
C THR A 193 1.32 21.73 -15.63
N GLY A 194 1.12 21.73 -14.31
CA GLY A 194 0.11 22.53 -13.62
C GLY A 194 -1.28 21.89 -13.62
N LYS A 195 -1.42 20.64 -14.09
CA LYS A 195 -2.68 19.90 -14.01
C LYS A 195 -2.82 19.27 -12.62
N ALA A 196 -3.91 19.62 -11.93
CA ALA A 196 -4.17 19.04 -10.61
C ALA A 196 -4.20 17.51 -10.67
N CYS A 197 -3.53 16.87 -9.69
CA CYS A 197 -3.64 15.42 -9.50
C CYS A 197 -5.04 15.07 -8.98
N ALA A 198 -5.67 14.06 -9.55
CA ALA A 198 -6.96 13.53 -9.13
C ALA A 198 -7.08 12.05 -9.50
N LEU A 199 -8.07 11.33 -8.94
CA LEU A 199 -8.52 10.06 -9.47
C LEU A 199 -9.64 10.26 -10.48
N THR A 200 -9.63 9.47 -11.53
CA THR A 200 -10.77 9.33 -12.46
C THR A 200 -11.90 8.53 -11.79
N SER A 201 -13.06 8.40 -12.45
CA SER A 201 -14.19 7.60 -11.96
C SER A 201 -13.84 6.11 -11.78
N ASP A 202 -12.89 5.62 -12.55
CA ASP A 202 -12.32 4.27 -12.52
C ASP A 202 -11.05 4.17 -11.65
N ALA A 203 -10.93 5.08 -10.68
CA ALA A 203 -9.88 5.11 -9.66
C ALA A 203 -8.43 5.17 -10.20
N ARG A 204 -8.23 5.70 -11.41
CA ARG A 204 -6.91 5.89 -12.02
C ARG A 204 -6.36 7.28 -11.76
N PRO A 205 -5.09 7.39 -11.37
CA PRO A 205 -4.43 8.69 -11.21
C PRO A 205 -4.30 9.43 -12.54
N GLN A 206 -4.73 10.69 -12.57
CA GLN A 206 -4.56 11.59 -13.70
C GLN A 206 -3.98 12.95 -13.28
N GLY A 207 -3.43 13.70 -14.23
CA GLY A 207 -2.75 14.95 -13.95
C GLY A 207 -1.34 14.74 -13.39
N ASP A 208 -0.85 15.75 -12.68
CA ASP A 208 0.53 15.79 -12.16
C ASP A 208 0.64 15.07 -10.79
N CYS A 209 0.19 13.81 -10.72
CA CYS A 209 0.40 13.01 -9.53
C CYS A 209 1.88 12.58 -9.43
N ALA A 210 2.55 12.91 -8.34
CA ALA A 210 3.92 12.45 -8.12
C ALA A 210 3.92 10.93 -7.94
N ARG A 211 4.83 10.25 -8.64
CA ARG A 211 4.89 8.79 -8.66
C ARG A 211 6.33 8.28 -8.73
N GLY A 212 6.53 7.07 -8.21
CA GLY A 212 7.83 6.41 -8.26
C GLY A 212 8.01 5.37 -7.18
N TRP A 213 9.19 4.75 -7.18
CA TRP A 213 9.59 3.76 -6.20
C TRP A 213 10.13 4.41 -4.93
N VAL A 214 9.71 3.90 -3.77
CA VAL A 214 10.11 4.39 -2.46
C VAL A 214 10.45 3.23 -1.53
N GLU A 215 11.44 3.39 -0.66
CA GLU A 215 11.80 2.38 0.35
C GLU A 215 10.73 2.28 1.44
N PRO A 216 10.45 1.06 1.97
CA PRO A 216 9.45 0.85 3.02
C PRO A 216 9.63 1.70 4.26
N LYS A 217 10.88 2.01 4.63
CA LYS A 217 11.20 2.82 5.81
C LYS A 217 10.64 4.25 5.76
N ASN A 218 10.28 4.74 4.56
CA ASN A 218 9.70 6.06 4.37
C ASN A 218 8.17 6.06 4.42
N LEU A 219 7.55 4.89 4.62
CA LEU A 219 6.10 4.72 4.56
C LEU A 219 5.56 4.07 5.83
N ASP A 220 4.40 4.55 6.23
CA ASP A 220 3.51 3.89 7.18
C ASP A 220 2.37 3.25 6.39
N VAL A 221 2.45 1.92 6.23
CA VAL A 221 1.55 1.16 5.36
C VAL A 221 0.29 0.77 6.12
N PHE A 222 -0.88 1.03 5.54
CA PHE A 222 -2.17 0.76 6.18
C PHE A 222 -2.62 -0.68 5.92
N SER A 223 -2.04 -1.62 6.65
CA SER A 223 -2.29 -3.07 6.49
C SER A 223 -3.75 -3.49 6.72
N ASN A 224 -4.55 -2.67 7.41
CA ASN A 224 -5.96 -2.92 7.70
C ASN A 224 -6.92 -2.07 6.83
N GLY A 225 -6.38 -1.48 5.76
CA GLY A 225 -7.11 -0.53 4.93
C GLY A 225 -7.34 0.82 5.62
N ILE A 226 -8.22 1.65 5.05
CA ILE A 226 -8.59 2.99 5.52
C ILE A 226 -10.05 3.09 5.90
#